data_25877a0932ce74f31f8470706012fecd
#
_entry.id   25877a0932ce74f31f8470706012fecd
#
_cell.length_a   1.000
_cell.length_b   1.000
_cell.length_c   1.000
_cell.angle_alpha   90.00
_cell.angle_beta   90.00
_cell.angle_gamma   90.00
#
_symmetry.space_group_name_H-M   'P 1'
#
loop_
_entity.id
_entity.type
_entity.pdbx_description
1 polymer ?
#
loop_
_entity_poly.entity_id
_entity_poly.type
_entity_poly.pdbx_seq_one_letter_code
_entity_poly.pdbx_strand_id
1 'polypeptide(L)'
;MTTTKLDAKPPIVSEFEQAGHSAQKLQYPTELVDLTTDGKVYSKDNPLSKGSIDMKFMTTKEEDILTSSNLISKGIVIDRLLASLVVDPIDWDSMTIGDRNCIMIAARIMGYGKDYKFAFTCPACDHTDKNQSVDLTKF
;
A
#
# COMPACT_ATOMS: atom_id res chain seq x y z
N MET A 1 -66.50 -12.39 -13.17
CA MET A 1 -65.20 -12.88 -12.66
C MET A 1 -64.09 -12.16 -13.39
N THR A 2 -63.61 -11.06 -12.84
CA THR A 2 -62.58 -10.20 -13.40
C THR A 2 -61.38 -10.22 -12.44
N THR A 3 -60.35 -10.92 -12.79
CA THR A 3 -59.09 -10.96 -12.09
C THR A 3 -58.26 -9.73 -12.46
N THR A 4 -58.17 -8.78 -11.54
CA THR A 4 -57.32 -7.60 -11.68
C THR A 4 -55.89 -7.99 -11.29
N LYS A 5 -55.00 -7.97 -12.25
CA LYS A 5 -53.58 -8.19 -12.13
C LYS A 5 -52.93 -6.91 -11.57
N LEU A 6 -52.50 -6.96 -10.33
CA LEU A 6 -51.72 -5.89 -9.68
C LEU A 6 -50.21 -6.16 -9.98
N ASP A 7 -49.74 -5.59 -11.07
CA ASP A 7 -48.31 -5.43 -11.32
C ASP A 7 -47.99 -3.93 -11.22
N ALA A 8 -47.74 -3.45 -10.00
CA ALA A 8 -47.19 -2.13 -9.75
C ALA A 8 -45.82 -2.30 -9.08
N LYS A 9 -44.77 -2.41 -9.87
CA LYS A 9 -43.39 -2.20 -9.40
C LYS A 9 -43.28 -0.74 -8.95
N PRO A 10 -42.82 -0.45 -7.70
CA PRO A 10 -42.71 0.92 -7.23
C PRO A 10 -41.64 1.69 -8.05
N PRO A 11 -41.92 2.96 -8.42
CA PRO A 11 -41.07 3.73 -9.34
C PRO A 11 -39.69 4.16 -8.78
N ILE A 12 -39.40 3.83 -7.53
CA ILE A 12 -38.18 4.27 -6.86
C ILE A 12 -36.94 3.43 -7.24
N VAL A 13 -37.11 2.25 -7.84
CA VAL A 13 -35.99 1.36 -8.16
C VAL A 13 -35.35 1.67 -9.53
N SER A 14 -36.10 2.36 -10.43
CA SER A 14 -35.60 2.65 -11.78
C SER A 14 -34.65 3.86 -11.89
N GLU A 15 -34.68 4.75 -10.90
CA GLU A 15 -33.78 5.94 -10.90
C GLU A 15 -32.38 5.61 -10.34
N PHE A 16 -32.25 4.55 -9.53
CA PHE A 16 -30.95 4.11 -9.02
C PHE A 16 -30.15 3.25 -10.01
N GLU A 17 -30.80 2.65 -11.00
CA GLU A 17 -30.11 1.83 -12.02
C GLU A 17 -29.50 2.66 -13.17
N GLN A 18 -29.84 3.94 -13.31
CA GLN A 18 -29.31 4.83 -14.36
C GLN A 18 -28.24 5.80 -13.90
N ALA A 19 -27.94 5.87 -12.61
CA ALA A 19 -26.68 6.44 -12.15
C ALA A 19 -25.56 5.46 -12.50
N GLY A 20 -25.22 5.38 -13.78
CA GLY A 20 -24.00 4.73 -14.23
C GLY A 20 -22.86 5.29 -13.37
N HIS A 21 -22.39 4.47 -12.44
CA HIS A 21 -21.11 4.69 -11.78
C HIS A 21 -20.07 4.70 -12.90
N SER A 22 -19.86 5.86 -13.52
CA SER A 22 -18.54 6.19 -14.00
C SER A 22 -17.69 6.18 -12.73
N ALA A 23 -17.05 5.04 -12.44
CA ALA A 23 -16.04 4.94 -11.43
C ALA A 23 -15.00 6.00 -11.82
N GLN A 24 -15.15 7.21 -11.29
CA GLN A 24 -14.08 8.19 -11.29
C GLN A 24 -12.96 7.46 -10.57
N LYS A 25 -11.95 7.04 -11.37
CA LYS A 25 -10.71 6.45 -10.87
C LYS A 25 -10.16 7.52 -9.93
N LEU A 26 -10.38 7.34 -8.64
CA LEU A 26 -9.87 8.22 -7.59
C LEU A 26 -8.36 8.30 -7.81
N GLN A 27 -7.92 9.42 -8.33
CA GLN A 27 -6.52 9.65 -8.63
C GLN A 27 -5.87 10.06 -7.31
N TYR A 28 -5.35 9.07 -6.60
CA TYR A 28 -4.56 9.35 -5.39
C TYR A 28 -3.26 10.03 -5.78
N PRO A 29 -2.77 11.00 -4.98
CA PRO A 29 -1.44 11.54 -5.19
C PRO A 29 -0.42 10.40 -5.05
N THR A 30 0.49 10.32 -5.99
CA THR A 30 1.57 9.33 -6.05
C THR A 30 2.92 10.01 -5.96
N GLU A 31 3.91 9.27 -5.49
CA GLU A 31 5.32 9.68 -5.48
C GLU A 31 6.14 8.59 -6.17
N LEU A 32 7.11 9.03 -6.96
CA LEU A 32 8.04 8.14 -7.65
C LEU A 32 9.14 7.72 -6.67
N VAL A 33 9.31 6.42 -6.50
CA VAL A 33 10.32 5.84 -5.61
C VAL A 33 11.36 5.12 -6.45
N ASP A 34 12.61 5.53 -6.34
CA ASP A 34 13.73 4.91 -7.02
C ASP A 34 14.10 3.59 -6.34
N LEU A 35 14.39 2.57 -7.16
CA LEU A 35 14.81 1.25 -6.70
C LEU A 35 16.32 1.21 -6.47
N THR A 36 16.77 0.47 -5.46
CA THR A 36 18.20 0.30 -5.15
C THR A 36 19.00 -0.34 -6.27
N THR A 37 18.36 -1.15 -7.12
CA THR A 37 18.99 -1.82 -8.25
C THR A 37 19.04 -0.96 -9.52
N ASP A 38 18.42 0.24 -9.52
CA ASP A 38 18.19 1.05 -10.75
C ASP A 38 17.53 0.24 -11.88
N GLY A 39 16.80 -0.82 -11.56
CA GLY A 39 16.15 -1.70 -12.53
C GLY A 39 17.12 -2.62 -13.31
N LYS A 40 18.43 -2.55 -13.07
CA LYS A 40 19.45 -3.24 -13.88
C LYS A 40 19.44 -4.77 -13.79
N VAL A 41 18.84 -5.32 -12.73
CA VAL A 41 18.76 -6.77 -12.51
C VAL A 41 17.52 -7.40 -13.15
N TYR A 42 16.60 -6.59 -13.64
CA TYR A 42 15.33 -7.04 -14.22
C TYR A 42 15.42 -7.11 -15.75
N SER A 43 14.65 -8.03 -16.34
CA SER A 43 14.50 -8.11 -17.78
C SER A 43 13.78 -6.86 -18.32
N LYS A 44 14.03 -6.49 -19.58
CA LYS A 44 13.44 -5.29 -20.21
C LYS A 44 11.90 -5.31 -20.24
N ASP A 45 11.30 -6.49 -20.20
CA ASP A 45 9.84 -6.67 -20.19
C ASP A 45 9.22 -6.54 -18.79
N ASN A 46 10.06 -6.52 -17.74
CA ASN A 46 9.59 -6.36 -16.36
C ASN A 46 9.37 -4.86 -16.06
N PRO A 47 8.24 -4.44 -15.50
CA PRO A 47 7.99 -3.06 -15.09
C PRO A 47 9.08 -2.46 -14.19
N LEU A 48 9.71 -3.28 -13.36
CA LEU A 48 10.81 -2.87 -12.46
C LEU A 48 12.10 -2.48 -13.18
N SER A 49 12.23 -2.82 -14.48
CA SER A 49 13.40 -2.42 -15.29
C SER A 49 13.52 -0.92 -15.50
N LYS A 50 12.47 -0.15 -15.23
CA LYS A 50 12.48 1.32 -15.23
C LYS A 50 13.36 1.91 -14.12
N GLY A 51 13.69 1.13 -13.09
CA GLY A 51 14.47 1.56 -11.94
C GLY A 51 13.70 2.39 -10.91
N SER A 52 12.42 2.63 -11.15
CA SER A 52 11.53 3.37 -10.23
C SER A 52 10.10 2.84 -10.32
N ILE A 53 9.32 3.07 -9.28
CA ILE A 53 7.92 2.69 -9.19
C ILE A 53 7.06 3.84 -8.65
N ASP A 54 5.80 3.88 -9.06
CA ASP A 54 4.81 4.80 -8.51
C ASP A 54 4.15 4.23 -7.25
N MET A 55 4.25 4.98 -6.16
CA MET A 55 3.60 4.64 -4.89
C MET A 55 2.61 5.71 -4.50
N LYS A 56 1.42 5.31 -4.05
CA LYS A 56 0.43 6.23 -3.47
C LYS A 56 0.70 6.45 -1.98
N PHE A 57 0.28 7.60 -1.46
CA PHE A 57 0.32 7.88 -0.04
C PHE A 57 -0.63 6.96 0.73
N MET A 58 -0.24 6.64 1.97
CA MET A 58 -1.04 5.82 2.87
C MET A 58 -2.35 6.52 3.22
N THR A 59 -3.45 5.79 3.16
CA THR A 59 -4.78 6.23 3.56
C THR A 59 -5.27 5.38 4.74
N THR A 60 -6.41 5.74 5.31
CA THR A 60 -7.05 4.94 6.38
C THR A 60 -7.22 3.46 6.01
N LYS A 61 -7.41 3.16 4.71
CA LYS A 61 -7.50 1.78 4.22
C LYS A 61 -6.20 1.00 4.46
N GLU A 62 -5.06 1.61 4.23
CA GLU A 62 -3.75 1.00 4.45
C GLU A 62 -3.43 0.91 5.95
N GLU A 63 -3.88 1.86 6.76
CA GLU A 63 -3.80 1.79 8.22
C GLU A 63 -4.64 0.62 8.78
N ASP A 64 -5.83 0.38 8.23
CA ASP A 64 -6.65 -0.77 8.58
C ASP A 64 -5.95 -2.10 8.25
N ILE A 65 -5.19 -2.17 7.15
CA ILE A 65 -4.37 -3.34 6.83
C ILE A 65 -3.32 -3.57 7.91
N LEU A 66 -2.60 -2.51 8.33
CA LEU A 66 -1.55 -2.59 9.35
C LEU A 66 -2.07 -3.05 10.72
N THR A 67 -3.29 -2.67 11.08
CA THR A 67 -3.91 -2.99 12.37
C THR A 67 -4.73 -4.29 12.35
N SER A 68 -4.86 -4.94 11.19
CA SER A 68 -5.63 -6.18 11.02
C SER A 68 -4.95 -7.35 11.74
N SER A 69 -5.51 -7.78 12.88
CA SER A 69 -5.02 -8.91 13.66
C SER A 69 -4.94 -10.22 12.85
N ASN A 70 -5.88 -10.42 11.91
CA ASN A 70 -5.91 -11.58 11.04
C ASN A 70 -4.71 -11.59 10.06
N LEU A 71 -4.35 -10.44 9.47
CA LEU A 71 -3.22 -10.34 8.56
C LEU A 71 -1.88 -10.44 9.32
N ILE A 72 -1.82 -9.86 10.52
CA ILE A 72 -0.65 -9.94 11.41
C ILE A 72 -0.39 -11.40 11.81
N SER A 73 -1.42 -12.12 12.26
CA SER A 73 -1.29 -13.53 12.68
C SER A 73 -0.88 -14.45 11.54
N LYS A 74 -1.25 -14.14 10.30
CA LYS A 74 -0.82 -14.86 9.09
C LYS A 74 0.56 -14.46 8.58
N GLY A 75 1.17 -13.40 9.13
CA GLY A 75 2.48 -12.90 8.70
C GLY A 75 2.49 -12.22 7.33
N ILE A 76 1.32 -11.88 6.77
CA ILE A 76 1.18 -11.34 5.40
C ILE A 76 0.82 -9.85 5.36
N VAL A 77 0.82 -9.17 6.50
CA VAL A 77 0.39 -7.76 6.63
C VAL A 77 1.23 -6.83 5.75
N ILE A 78 2.56 -7.00 5.74
CA ILE A 78 3.47 -6.15 4.95
C ILE A 78 3.25 -6.37 3.46
N ASP A 79 3.12 -7.61 3.01
CA ASP A 79 2.88 -7.92 1.59
C ASP A 79 1.57 -7.29 1.09
N ARG A 80 0.52 -7.35 1.91
CA ARG A 80 -0.77 -6.73 1.61
C ARG A 80 -0.69 -5.21 1.61
N LEU A 81 0.07 -4.62 2.53
CA LEU A 81 0.30 -3.19 2.57
C LEU A 81 1.03 -2.72 1.30
N LEU A 82 2.17 -3.31 0.98
CA LEU A 82 2.96 -2.92 -0.18
C LEU A 82 2.17 -3.10 -1.48
N ALA A 83 1.46 -4.21 -1.64
CA ALA A 83 0.58 -4.44 -2.79
C ALA A 83 -0.57 -3.42 -2.90
N SER A 84 -0.99 -2.80 -1.79
CA SER A 84 -1.99 -1.72 -1.80
C SER A 84 -1.39 -0.37 -2.14
N LEU A 85 -0.13 -0.11 -1.79
CA LEU A 85 0.54 1.18 -2.00
C LEU A 85 1.13 1.33 -3.40
N VAL A 86 1.67 0.27 -3.98
CA VAL A 86 2.26 0.30 -5.32
C VAL A 86 1.16 0.34 -6.37
N VAL A 87 1.26 1.30 -7.30
CA VAL A 87 0.28 1.50 -8.37
C VAL A 87 0.58 0.64 -9.59
N ASP A 88 1.86 0.44 -9.88
CA ASP A 88 2.30 -0.37 -11.00
C ASP A 88 1.95 -1.86 -10.81
N PRO A 89 1.54 -2.55 -11.87
CA PRO A 89 1.34 -4.00 -11.84
C PRO A 89 2.70 -4.71 -11.82
N ILE A 90 3.19 -5.03 -10.63
CA ILE A 90 4.48 -5.71 -10.45
C ILE A 90 4.31 -7.15 -9.99
N ASP A 91 5.28 -7.99 -10.36
CA ASP A 91 5.40 -9.34 -9.85
C ASP A 91 6.31 -9.33 -8.61
N TRP A 92 5.70 -9.52 -7.45
CA TRP A 92 6.39 -9.51 -6.15
C TRP A 92 7.39 -10.65 -5.96
N ASP A 93 7.17 -11.78 -6.63
CA ASP A 93 8.04 -12.96 -6.52
C ASP A 93 9.35 -12.76 -7.29
N SER A 94 9.33 -11.94 -8.34
CA SER A 94 10.52 -11.59 -9.12
C SER A 94 11.36 -10.45 -8.51
N MET A 95 10.83 -9.77 -7.49
CA MET A 95 11.48 -8.61 -6.89
C MET A 95 12.64 -9.01 -5.99
N THR A 96 13.77 -8.26 -6.09
CA THR A 96 14.90 -8.45 -5.18
C THR A 96 14.55 -8.01 -3.75
N ILE A 97 15.18 -8.64 -2.77
CA ILE A 97 15.01 -8.26 -1.35
C ILE A 97 15.43 -6.81 -1.11
N GLY A 98 16.47 -6.33 -1.80
CA GLY A 98 16.95 -4.94 -1.70
C GLY A 98 15.88 -3.94 -2.11
N ASP A 99 15.27 -4.14 -3.27
CA ASP A 99 14.21 -3.25 -3.76
C ASP A 99 12.94 -3.34 -2.90
N ARG A 100 12.59 -4.55 -2.43
CA ARG A 100 11.47 -4.72 -1.50
C ARG A 100 11.68 -3.95 -0.19
N ASN A 101 12.88 -3.97 0.37
CA ASN A 101 13.22 -3.20 1.56
C ASN A 101 13.19 -1.69 1.28
N CYS A 102 13.67 -1.25 0.11
CA CYS A 102 13.59 0.14 -0.32
C CYS A 102 12.14 0.64 -0.35
N ILE A 103 11.24 -0.12 -0.99
CA ILE A 103 9.81 0.20 -1.05
C ILE A 103 9.19 0.25 0.36
N MET A 104 9.57 -0.67 1.25
CA MET A 104 9.08 -0.69 2.63
C MET A 104 9.54 0.55 3.42
N ILE A 105 10.80 0.98 3.25
CA ILE A 105 11.33 2.20 3.86
C ILE A 105 10.63 3.44 3.27
N ALA A 106 10.43 3.49 1.96
CA ALA A 106 9.69 4.57 1.30
C ALA A 106 8.26 4.66 1.83
N ALA A 107 7.53 3.55 1.94
CA ALA A 107 6.19 3.49 2.52
C ALA A 107 6.18 4.05 3.96
N ARG A 108 7.21 3.72 4.76
CA ARG A 108 7.35 4.23 6.13
C ARG A 108 7.59 5.74 6.16
N ILE A 109 8.43 6.26 5.25
CA ILE A 109 8.72 7.70 5.14
C ILE A 109 7.47 8.46 4.70
N MET A 110 6.77 7.98 3.69
CA MET A 110 5.56 8.60 3.15
C MET A 110 4.40 8.62 4.16
N GLY A 111 4.28 7.59 5.00
CA GLY A 111 3.19 7.49 5.98
C GLY A 111 3.48 8.21 7.30
N TYR A 112 4.72 8.20 7.78
CA TYR A 112 5.06 8.63 9.14
C TYR A 112 6.26 9.57 9.24
N GLY A 113 6.81 9.99 8.11
CA GLY A 113 7.98 10.86 8.04
C GLY A 113 9.31 10.11 8.15
N LYS A 114 10.39 10.84 7.86
CA LYS A 114 11.75 10.30 7.71
C LYS A 114 12.45 9.94 9.04
N ASP A 115 12.05 10.58 10.14
CA ASP A 115 12.70 10.39 11.43
C ASP A 115 12.14 9.15 12.14
N TYR A 116 12.97 8.11 12.24
CA TYR A 116 12.64 6.88 12.95
C TYR A 116 13.20 6.90 14.36
N LYS A 117 12.32 7.03 15.35
CA LYS A 117 12.68 7.02 16.78
C LYS A 117 12.57 5.61 17.33
N PHE A 118 13.57 5.20 18.11
CA PHE A 118 13.59 3.88 18.73
C PHE A 118 14.32 3.91 20.08
N ALA A 119 14.09 2.88 20.87
CA ALA A 119 14.84 2.61 22.09
C ALA A 119 15.82 1.46 21.83
N PHE A 120 17.04 1.62 22.29
CA PHE A 120 18.07 0.59 22.22
C PHE A 120 18.51 0.18 23.63
N THR A 121 18.47 -1.11 23.91
CA THR A 121 19.00 -1.69 25.15
C THR A 121 20.33 -2.37 24.86
N CYS A 122 21.38 -1.94 25.54
CA CYS A 122 22.72 -2.53 25.40
C CYS A 122 22.74 -3.95 25.98
N PRO A 123 23.11 -4.98 25.20
CA PRO A 123 23.14 -6.37 25.68
C PRO A 123 24.27 -6.64 26.69
N ALA A 124 25.25 -5.72 26.84
CA ALA A 124 26.38 -5.90 27.73
C ALA A 124 26.15 -5.28 29.11
N CYS A 125 25.36 -4.21 29.24
CA CYS A 125 25.17 -3.50 30.51
C CYS A 125 23.71 -3.18 30.83
N ASP A 126 22.75 -3.68 30.03
CA ASP A 126 21.30 -3.46 30.17
C ASP A 126 20.85 -1.98 30.21
N HIS A 127 21.78 -1.06 29.89
CA HIS A 127 21.41 0.35 29.77
C HIS A 127 20.49 0.57 28.58
N THR A 128 19.35 1.23 28.81
CA THR A 128 18.39 1.55 27.76
C THR A 128 18.44 3.04 27.41
N ASP A 129 18.80 3.35 26.17
CA ASP A 129 18.66 4.68 25.59
C ASP A 129 17.34 4.76 24.79
N LYS A 130 16.43 5.63 25.23
CA LYS A 130 15.09 5.80 24.64
C LYS A 130 15.01 6.91 23.60
N ASN A 131 16.11 7.66 23.40
CA ASN A 131 16.10 8.89 22.59
C ASN A 131 16.91 8.74 21.30
N GLN A 132 17.07 7.52 20.81
CA GLN A 132 17.74 7.28 19.53
C GLN A 132 16.81 7.63 18.37
N SER A 133 17.35 8.27 17.34
CA SER A 133 16.64 8.49 16.09
C SER A 133 17.58 8.32 14.90
N VAL A 134 17.04 7.84 13.81
CA VAL A 134 17.75 7.68 12.53
C VAL A 134 16.95 8.34 11.43
N ASP A 135 17.62 9.02 10.51
CA ASP A 135 17.03 9.58 9.30
C ASP A 135 17.01 8.49 8.22
N LEU A 136 15.81 8.03 7.88
CA LEU A 136 15.60 6.94 6.92
C LEU A 136 15.95 7.32 5.47
N THR A 137 16.15 8.59 5.16
CA THR A 137 16.56 9.03 3.81
C THR A 137 18.05 8.78 3.52
N LYS A 138 18.80 8.31 4.52
CA LYS A 138 20.24 8.02 4.39
C LYS A 138 20.57 6.56 4.08
N PHE A 139 19.54 5.75 3.79
CA PHE A 139 19.66 4.33 3.46
C PHE A 139 19.41 4.04 2.01
#